data_44c5302bca8c8ad38e4cd0eaaccefb4e
#
_entry.id   44c5302bca8c8ad38e4cd0eaaccefb4e
#
_cell.length_a   1.000
_cell.length_b   1.000
_cell.length_c   1.000
_cell.angle_alpha   90.00
_cell.angle_beta   90.00
_cell.angle_gamma   90.00
#
_symmetry.space_group_name_H-M   'P 1'
#
loop_
_entity.id
_entity.type
_entity.pdbx_description
1 polymer ?
#
loop_
_entity_poly.entity_id
_entity_poly.type
_entity_poly.pdbx_seq_one_letter_code
_entity_poly.pdbx_strand_id
1 'polypeptide(L)'
;MTAVLGIETSCDETSAAVVTGGNGAARLASCVILSQDVHQVYRGVVPELASRAHLRAVGPVADRALTDAGLALDDVDLIAVTAGPGLVGALLVGVSYAKGLAVATGKPLVGVHHLEGHLFGTELDDPAAVPPFIGLIISGGHTMLLDVPAWGRYRLLGETRDDAVGEAFDKVGALLGLGFPGGPAIERLAAQGDPARWRFPRPMLHGGQQPGDPDYLDLSMSGLKTAVVNTVRGIGDLEAERAHLCRGFQDAVIDVVTRKVVRAVELTDRSRVVLGGGVACNKALRAALAAALAEIGATLHAPSPRISTDNAAMIARAGLFRAAEAGRAVDAEARLPFPGLERS
;
A
#
# COMPACT_ATOMS: atom_id res chain seq x y z
N MET A 1 -17.01 7.25 22.97
CA MET A 1 -15.89 6.67 22.18
C MET A 1 -16.49 6.39 20.82
N THR A 2 -15.95 6.96 19.76
CA THR A 2 -16.52 6.81 18.41
C THR A 2 -16.15 5.45 17.82
N ALA A 3 -17.14 4.69 17.35
CA ALA A 3 -16.95 3.43 16.65
C ALA A 3 -17.13 3.64 15.15
N VAL A 4 -16.11 3.29 14.35
CA VAL A 4 -16.11 3.44 12.89
C VAL A 4 -16.07 2.07 12.23
N LEU A 5 -17.05 1.77 11.38
CA LEU A 5 -17.03 0.62 10.49
C LEU A 5 -16.34 1.01 9.18
N GLY A 6 -15.17 0.46 8.91
CA GLY A 6 -14.46 0.61 7.64
C GLY A 6 -14.82 -0.49 6.65
N ILE A 7 -14.86 -0.14 5.36
CA ILE A 7 -15.13 -1.05 4.24
C ILE A 7 -14.10 -0.79 3.14
N GLU A 8 -13.41 -1.85 2.71
CA GLU A 8 -12.39 -1.83 1.66
C GLU A 8 -12.72 -2.85 0.57
N THR A 9 -12.81 -2.40 -0.69
CA THR A 9 -13.05 -3.24 -1.86
C THR A 9 -12.36 -2.70 -3.12
N SER A 10 -11.27 -1.96 -2.99
CA SER A 10 -10.68 -1.23 -4.14
C SER A 10 -9.98 -2.11 -5.17
N CYS A 11 -9.56 -3.32 -4.81
CA CYS A 11 -8.81 -4.23 -5.68
C CYS A 11 -9.33 -5.68 -5.58
N ASP A 12 -8.63 -6.57 -4.92
CA ASP A 12 -8.95 -8.00 -4.79
C ASP A 12 -9.09 -8.48 -3.35
N GLU A 13 -8.96 -7.60 -2.36
CA GLU A 13 -9.32 -7.85 -0.98
C GLU A 13 -10.70 -7.28 -0.66
N THR A 14 -11.61 -8.13 -0.13
CA THR A 14 -12.83 -7.67 0.54
C THR A 14 -12.54 -7.59 2.02
N SER A 15 -12.61 -6.39 2.60
CA SER A 15 -12.32 -6.23 4.01
C SER A 15 -13.35 -5.34 4.71
N ALA A 16 -13.61 -5.68 5.98
CA ALA A 16 -14.31 -4.81 6.92
C ALA A 16 -13.59 -4.81 8.26
N ALA A 17 -13.63 -3.68 8.95
CA ALA A 17 -12.96 -3.51 10.24
C ALA A 17 -13.71 -2.54 11.12
N VAL A 18 -13.56 -2.69 12.43
CA VAL A 18 -14.06 -1.72 13.41
C VAL A 18 -12.86 -1.10 14.12
N VAL A 19 -12.81 0.22 14.07
CA VAL A 19 -11.87 1.06 14.84
C VAL A 19 -12.65 1.88 15.85
N THR A 20 -12.19 1.90 17.10
CA THR A 20 -12.82 2.67 18.18
C THR A 20 -11.85 3.72 18.72
N GLY A 21 -12.36 4.85 19.17
CA GLY A 21 -11.53 5.89 19.81
C GLY A 21 -11.85 7.30 19.37
N GLY A 22 -10.83 8.15 19.34
CA GLY A 22 -10.84 9.51 18.82
C GLY A 22 -9.54 9.78 18.08
N ASN A 23 -9.34 11.02 17.58
CA ASN A 23 -8.18 11.36 16.75
C ASN A 23 -6.80 11.15 17.40
N GLY A 24 -6.72 11.06 18.73
CA GLY A 24 -5.43 10.86 19.42
C GLY A 24 -5.25 9.48 20.07
N ALA A 25 -6.23 8.59 19.97
CA ALA A 25 -6.20 7.26 20.62
C ALA A 25 -7.13 6.29 19.89
N ALA A 26 -6.79 5.96 18.64
CA ALA A 26 -7.53 4.97 17.88
C ALA A 26 -7.07 3.54 18.26
N ARG A 27 -8.03 2.63 18.35
CA ARG A 27 -7.79 1.20 18.64
C ARG A 27 -8.50 0.33 17.61
N LEU A 28 -7.80 -0.61 17.06
CA LEU A 28 -8.37 -1.67 16.23
C LEU A 28 -9.16 -2.65 17.10
N ALA A 29 -10.48 -2.70 16.93
CA ALA A 29 -11.34 -3.65 17.62
C ALA A 29 -11.46 -4.97 16.82
N SER A 30 -11.60 -4.88 15.50
CA SER A 30 -11.65 -6.04 14.61
C SER A 30 -11.15 -5.69 13.22
N CYS A 31 -10.65 -6.68 12.47
CA CYS A 31 -10.35 -6.57 11.05
C CYS A 31 -10.50 -7.94 10.40
N VAL A 32 -11.39 -8.02 9.42
CA VAL A 32 -11.61 -9.23 8.60
C VAL A 32 -11.18 -8.92 7.18
N ILE A 33 -10.32 -9.77 6.62
CA ILE A 33 -9.82 -9.64 5.25
C ILE A 33 -10.09 -10.95 4.53
N LEU A 34 -10.67 -10.87 3.36
CA LEU A 34 -10.92 -12.00 2.46
C LEU A 34 -10.27 -11.69 1.11
N SER A 35 -9.14 -12.33 0.84
CA SER A 35 -8.44 -12.24 -0.44
C SER A 35 -9.08 -13.16 -1.48
N GLN A 36 -9.04 -12.75 -2.74
CA GLN A 36 -9.69 -13.44 -3.85
C GLN A 36 -8.71 -14.35 -4.60
N ASP A 37 -8.66 -15.63 -4.27
CA ASP A 37 -7.78 -16.62 -4.91
C ASP A 37 -8.07 -16.84 -6.40
N VAL A 38 -9.25 -16.46 -6.89
CA VAL A 38 -9.67 -16.63 -8.29
C VAL A 38 -8.72 -15.99 -9.30
N HIS A 39 -7.96 -14.99 -8.89
CA HIS A 39 -7.04 -14.24 -9.74
C HIS A 39 -5.71 -14.95 -10.02
N GLN A 40 -5.33 -15.93 -9.21
CA GLN A 40 -4.07 -16.68 -9.35
C GLN A 40 -3.95 -17.36 -10.71
N VAL A 41 -5.04 -17.89 -11.26
CA VAL A 41 -5.10 -18.55 -12.58
C VAL A 41 -4.80 -17.56 -13.71
N TYR A 42 -5.17 -16.28 -13.54
CA TYR A 42 -5.03 -15.24 -14.57
C TYR A 42 -3.71 -14.47 -14.45
N ARG A 43 -2.90 -14.75 -13.42
CA ARG A 43 -1.63 -14.07 -13.15
C ARG A 43 -1.76 -12.55 -12.96
N GLY A 44 -2.89 -12.11 -12.42
CA GLY A 44 -3.22 -10.71 -12.16
C GLY A 44 -4.71 -10.52 -11.94
N VAL A 45 -5.09 -9.40 -11.35
CA VAL A 45 -6.48 -9.12 -11.00
C VAL A 45 -7.34 -8.91 -12.26
N VAL A 46 -8.45 -9.63 -12.34
CA VAL A 46 -9.48 -9.47 -13.39
C VAL A 46 -10.62 -8.63 -12.81
N PRO A 47 -10.80 -7.36 -13.26
CA PRO A 47 -11.71 -6.42 -12.61
C PRO A 47 -13.16 -6.90 -12.47
N GLU A 48 -13.69 -7.59 -13.49
CA GLU A 48 -15.05 -8.10 -13.46
C GLU A 48 -15.24 -9.23 -12.43
N LEU A 49 -14.25 -10.13 -12.33
CA LEU A 49 -14.27 -11.19 -11.33
C LEU A 49 -14.14 -10.61 -9.92
N ALA A 50 -13.28 -9.62 -9.73
CA ALA A 50 -13.14 -8.92 -8.46
C ALA A 50 -14.47 -8.31 -8.00
N SER A 51 -15.14 -7.57 -8.87
CA SER A 51 -16.42 -6.95 -8.54
C SER A 51 -17.49 -7.96 -8.13
N ARG A 52 -17.59 -9.09 -8.83
CA ARG A 52 -18.54 -10.17 -8.52
C ARG A 52 -18.22 -10.88 -7.21
N ALA A 53 -16.94 -11.03 -6.88
CA ALA A 53 -16.51 -11.61 -5.62
C ALA A 53 -16.83 -10.68 -4.43
N HIS A 54 -16.55 -9.39 -4.56
CA HIS A 54 -16.92 -8.39 -3.55
C HIS A 54 -18.42 -8.37 -3.27
N LEU A 55 -19.24 -8.41 -4.32
CA LEU A 55 -20.71 -8.39 -4.15
C LEU A 55 -21.24 -9.52 -3.27
N ARG A 56 -20.59 -10.69 -3.31
CA ARG A 56 -20.98 -11.85 -2.50
C ARG A 56 -20.40 -11.79 -1.08
N ALA A 57 -19.26 -11.12 -0.91
CA ALA A 57 -18.47 -11.19 0.30
C ALA A 57 -18.68 -10.01 1.25
N VAL A 58 -18.99 -8.80 0.74
CA VAL A 58 -18.97 -7.57 1.54
C VAL A 58 -19.90 -7.61 2.75
N GLY A 59 -21.13 -8.13 2.60
CA GLY A 59 -22.08 -8.28 3.69
C GLY A 59 -21.57 -9.24 4.78
N PRO A 60 -21.31 -10.52 4.45
CA PRO A 60 -20.76 -11.48 5.42
C PRO A 60 -19.47 -11.02 6.11
N VAL A 61 -18.58 -10.32 5.39
CA VAL A 61 -17.32 -9.79 5.96
C VAL A 61 -17.59 -8.64 6.93
N ALA A 62 -18.55 -7.75 6.63
CA ALA A 62 -18.97 -6.68 7.52
C ALA A 62 -19.63 -7.23 8.81
N ASP A 63 -20.55 -8.17 8.67
CA ASP A 63 -21.23 -8.83 9.81
C ASP A 63 -20.21 -9.53 10.72
N ARG A 64 -19.22 -10.20 10.11
CA ARG A 64 -18.14 -10.86 10.86
C ARG A 64 -17.29 -9.85 11.60
N ALA A 65 -16.93 -8.72 10.98
CA ALA A 65 -16.13 -7.67 11.63
C ALA A 65 -16.86 -7.06 12.84
N LEU A 66 -18.16 -6.81 12.72
CA LEU A 66 -18.99 -6.35 13.85
C LEU A 66 -19.04 -7.39 14.98
N THR A 67 -19.28 -8.66 14.64
CA THR A 67 -19.30 -9.76 15.61
C THR A 67 -17.95 -9.90 16.36
N ASP A 68 -16.84 -9.87 15.63
CA ASP A 68 -15.50 -9.97 16.22
C ASP A 68 -15.15 -8.75 17.10
N ALA A 69 -15.76 -7.58 16.84
CA ALA A 69 -15.65 -6.40 17.69
C ALA A 69 -16.58 -6.43 18.91
N GLY A 70 -17.53 -7.37 18.98
CA GLY A 70 -18.56 -7.43 20.01
C GLY A 70 -19.57 -6.29 19.90
N LEU A 71 -19.81 -5.75 18.70
CA LEU A 71 -20.72 -4.64 18.42
C LEU A 71 -21.85 -5.07 17.47
N ALA A 72 -23.01 -4.45 17.65
CA ALA A 72 -24.07 -4.45 16.64
C ALA A 72 -23.90 -3.27 15.67
N LEU A 73 -24.57 -3.28 14.52
CA LEU A 73 -24.54 -2.16 13.59
C LEU A 73 -25.08 -0.86 14.23
N ASP A 74 -26.00 -0.98 15.18
CA ASP A 74 -26.55 0.17 15.92
C ASP A 74 -25.50 0.87 16.80
N ASP A 75 -24.45 0.16 17.24
CA ASP A 75 -23.36 0.70 18.05
C ASP A 75 -22.31 1.47 17.23
N VAL A 76 -22.38 1.40 15.89
CA VAL A 76 -21.48 2.13 14.99
C VAL A 76 -21.89 3.59 14.90
N ASP A 77 -20.96 4.51 15.01
CA ASP A 77 -21.22 5.96 14.92
C ASP A 77 -20.96 6.52 13.51
N LEU A 78 -20.09 5.88 12.73
CA LEU A 78 -19.64 6.35 11.42
C LEU A 78 -19.33 5.16 10.52
N ILE A 79 -19.74 5.24 9.25
CA ILE A 79 -19.32 4.32 8.20
C ILE A 79 -18.26 4.99 7.34
N ALA A 80 -17.13 4.33 7.14
CA ALA A 80 -16.06 4.77 6.26
C ALA A 80 -15.86 3.77 5.13
N VAL A 81 -15.75 4.25 3.89
CA VAL A 81 -15.58 3.36 2.73
C VAL A 81 -14.53 3.91 1.79
N THR A 82 -13.75 3.04 1.17
CA THR A 82 -12.83 3.45 0.12
C THR A 82 -13.60 3.96 -1.09
N ALA A 83 -13.43 5.25 -1.38
CA ALA A 83 -14.03 5.92 -2.52
C ALA A 83 -13.14 5.84 -3.79
N GLY A 84 -11.84 5.64 -3.61
CA GLY A 84 -10.82 5.54 -4.64
C GLY A 84 -9.41 5.84 -4.10
N PRO A 85 -8.38 5.75 -4.96
CA PRO A 85 -8.40 5.13 -6.29
C PRO A 85 -8.57 3.60 -6.23
N GLY A 86 -8.89 2.98 -7.37
CA GLY A 86 -9.04 1.53 -7.46
C GLY A 86 -9.82 1.08 -8.70
N LEU A 87 -10.16 -0.21 -8.75
CA LEU A 87 -10.98 -0.78 -9.80
C LEU A 87 -12.43 -0.29 -9.65
N VAL A 88 -12.92 0.47 -10.62
CA VAL A 88 -14.22 1.17 -10.50
C VAL A 88 -15.38 0.23 -10.16
N GLY A 89 -15.43 -0.97 -10.75
CA GLY A 89 -16.48 -1.95 -10.45
C GLY A 89 -16.39 -2.51 -9.03
N ALA A 90 -15.19 -2.70 -8.52
CA ALA A 90 -14.92 -3.15 -7.16
C ALA A 90 -15.27 -2.04 -6.13
N LEU A 91 -14.82 -0.81 -6.37
CA LEU A 91 -15.19 0.37 -5.58
C LEU A 91 -16.70 0.58 -5.51
N LEU A 92 -17.41 0.44 -6.65
CA LEU A 92 -18.86 0.58 -6.70
C LEU A 92 -19.59 -0.39 -5.76
N VAL A 93 -19.09 -1.61 -5.57
CA VAL A 93 -19.68 -2.57 -4.64
C VAL A 93 -19.57 -2.06 -3.20
N GLY A 94 -18.38 -1.68 -2.75
CA GLY A 94 -18.16 -1.16 -1.39
C GLY A 94 -18.94 0.12 -1.13
N VAL A 95 -18.87 1.09 -2.05
CA VAL A 95 -19.58 2.37 -1.93
C VAL A 95 -21.10 2.18 -1.92
N SER A 96 -21.67 1.32 -2.79
CA SER A 96 -23.10 1.06 -2.80
C SER A 96 -23.56 0.36 -1.53
N TYR A 97 -22.78 -0.62 -1.04
CA TYR A 97 -23.06 -1.29 0.22
C TYR A 97 -23.04 -0.32 1.40
N ALA A 98 -22.01 0.52 1.51
CA ALA A 98 -21.88 1.53 2.56
C ALA A 98 -23.00 2.57 2.52
N LYS A 99 -23.38 3.05 1.31
CA LYS A 99 -24.55 3.93 1.12
C LYS A 99 -25.85 3.26 1.58
N GLY A 100 -26.04 1.97 1.23
CA GLY A 100 -27.19 1.19 1.68
C GLY A 100 -27.29 1.10 3.19
N LEU A 101 -26.18 0.82 3.88
CA LEU A 101 -26.11 0.83 5.35
C LEU A 101 -26.41 2.20 5.93
N ALA A 102 -25.81 3.26 5.39
CA ALA A 102 -26.01 4.63 5.85
C ALA A 102 -27.49 5.06 5.75
N VAL A 103 -28.14 4.75 4.63
CA VAL A 103 -29.58 5.04 4.43
C VAL A 103 -30.46 4.23 5.38
N ALA A 104 -30.19 2.92 5.53
CA ALA A 104 -30.98 2.05 6.38
C ALA A 104 -30.89 2.39 7.88
N THR A 105 -29.76 2.91 8.32
CA THR A 105 -29.48 3.16 9.74
C THR A 105 -29.48 4.63 10.12
N GLY A 106 -29.53 5.54 9.15
CA GLY A 106 -29.37 7.00 9.39
C GLY A 106 -27.97 7.41 9.81
N LYS A 107 -26.96 6.51 9.73
CA LYS A 107 -25.59 6.79 10.16
C LYS A 107 -24.84 7.63 9.13
N PRO A 108 -23.94 8.51 9.58
CA PRO A 108 -23.09 9.28 8.68
C PRO A 108 -22.14 8.38 7.89
N LEU A 109 -21.85 8.76 6.63
CA LEU A 109 -20.95 8.09 5.72
C LEU A 109 -19.83 9.03 5.29
N VAL A 110 -18.59 8.54 5.25
CA VAL A 110 -17.44 9.26 4.73
C VAL A 110 -16.68 8.42 3.70
N GLY A 111 -16.31 9.04 2.58
CA GLY A 111 -15.42 8.47 1.58
C GLY A 111 -13.97 8.68 1.97
N VAL A 112 -13.15 7.65 1.84
CA VAL A 112 -11.73 7.65 2.18
C VAL A 112 -10.90 7.39 0.93
N HIS A 113 -9.78 8.09 0.82
CA HIS A 113 -8.80 7.83 -0.22
C HIS A 113 -7.92 6.63 0.18
N HIS A 114 -7.87 5.61 -0.68
CA HIS A 114 -7.17 4.35 -0.40
C HIS A 114 -5.71 4.52 0.03
N LEU A 115 -4.94 5.34 -0.70
CA LEU A 115 -3.52 5.56 -0.39
C LEU A 115 -3.31 6.36 0.91
N GLU A 116 -4.23 7.26 1.24
CA GLU A 116 -4.20 7.93 2.53
C GLU A 116 -4.44 6.93 3.67
N GLY A 117 -5.34 5.96 3.44
CA GLY A 117 -5.57 4.85 4.35
C GLY A 117 -4.28 4.12 4.72
N HIS A 118 -3.42 3.81 3.77
CA HIS A 118 -2.15 3.13 4.02
C HIS A 118 -1.23 3.88 5.01
N LEU A 119 -1.22 5.22 4.99
CA LEU A 119 -0.45 6.00 5.96
C LEU A 119 -1.06 5.91 7.37
N PHE A 120 -2.39 5.98 7.47
CA PHE A 120 -3.10 5.83 8.74
C PHE A 120 -3.06 4.41 9.30
N GLY A 121 -2.95 3.40 8.44
CA GLY A 121 -2.86 2.00 8.87
C GLY A 121 -1.67 1.74 9.79
N THR A 122 -0.52 2.34 9.51
CA THR A 122 0.69 2.16 10.32
C THR A 122 0.52 2.70 11.74
N GLU A 123 -0.22 3.78 11.94
CA GLU A 123 -0.50 4.34 13.27
C GLU A 123 -1.31 3.39 14.18
N LEU A 124 -2.12 2.48 13.60
CA LEU A 124 -2.87 1.49 14.40
C LEU A 124 -1.96 0.46 15.08
N ASP A 125 -0.82 0.14 14.45
CA ASP A 125 0.17 -0.78 15.00
C ASP A 125 1.25 -0.04 15.82
N ASP A 126 1.58 1.17 15.41
CA ASP A 126 2.62 2.00 16.04
C ASP A 126 2.11 3.44 16.26
N PRO A 127 1.65 3.79 17.46
CA PRO A 127 1.17 5.12 17.78
C PRO A 127 2.21 6.24 17.61
N ALA A 128 3.49 5.91 17.44
CA ALA A 128 4.55 6.89 17.13
C ALA A 128 4.62 7.25 15.63
N ALA A 129 3.89 6.52 14.77
CA ALA A 129 3.80 6.78 13.33
C ALA A 129 2.87 7.98 13.02
N VAL A 130 3.13 9.11 13.67
CA VAL A 130 2.35 10.36 13.53
C VAL A 130 3.19 11.48 12.90
N PRO A 131 2.57 12.41 12.16
CA PRO A 131 3.29 13.54 11.55
C PRO A 131 4.07 14.40 12.61
N PRO A 132 5.18 15.05 12.18
CA PRO A 132 5.70 15.08 10.81
C PRO A 132 6.55 13.85 10.46
N PHE A 133 6.41 13.34 9.21
CA PHE A 133 7.18 12.19 8.73
C PHE A 133 7.33 12.19 7.19
N ILE A 134 8.23 11.35 6.66
CA ILE A 134 8.24 10.95 5.25
C ILE A 134 7.35 9.72 5.07
N GLY A 135 6.30 9.85 4.27
CA GLY A 135 5.45 8.72 3.87
C GLY A 135 6.03 8.00 2.65
N LEU A 136 6.26 6.70 2.75
CA LEU A 136 6.61 5.85 1.62
C LEU A 136 5.46 4.88 1.36
N ILE A 137 4.68 5.13 0.31
CA ILE A 137 3.62 4.23 -0.14
C ILE A 137 4.15 3.36 -1.26
N ILE A 138 4.16 2.02 -1.06
CA ILE A 138 4.62 1.05 -2.06
C ILE A 138 3.61 -0.09 -2.16
N SER A 139 2.85 -0.11 -3.26
CA SER A 139 1.83 -1.13 -3.53
C SER A 139 1.96 -1.71 -4.94
N GLY A 140 1.02 -2.56 -5.33
CA GLY A 140 0.91 -3.08 -6.69
C GLY A 140 0.67 -2.00 -7.74
N GLY A 141 -0.06 -0.93 -7.42
CA GLY A 141 -0.42 0.13 -8.36
C GLY A 141 0.29 1.46 -8.13
N HIS A 142 0.90 1.69 -6.97
CA HIS A 142 1.44 2.99 -6.60
C HIS A 142 2.81 2.90 -5.93
N THR A 143 3.68 3.87 -6.23
CA THR A 143 4.93 4.10 -5.51
C THR A 143 5.14 5.59 -5.38
N MET A 144 5.07 6.11 -4.15
CA MET A 144 5.11 7.55 -3.85
C MET A 144 5.91 7.83 -2.60
N LEU A 145 6.68 8.93 -2.64
CA LEU A 145 7.34 9.56 -1.50
C LEU A 145 6.62 10.87 -1.18
N LEU A 146 6.19 11.02 0.05
CA LEU A 146 5.42 12.17 0.53
C LEU A 146 6.11 12.81 1.74
N ASP A 147 6.21 14.13 1.79
CA ASP A 147 6.40 14.83 3.06
C ASP A 147 5.03 15.08 3.69
N VAL A 148 4.86 14.64 4.91
CA VAL A 148 3.61 14.74 5.68
C VAL A 148 3.85 15.59 6.91
N PRO A 149 3.73 16.92 6.81
CA PRO A 149 3.92 17.82 7.96
C PRO A 149 2.82 17.71 9.01
N ALA A 150 1.61 17.37 8.59
CA ALA A 150 0.44 17.12 9.44
C ALA A 150 -0.54 16.22 8.70
N TRP A 151 -1.41 15.50 9.42
CA TRP A 151 -2.50 14.76 8.80
C TRP A 151 -3.38 15.70 7.94
N GLY A 152 -3.73 15.24 6.73
CA GLY A 152 -4.50 16.02 5.76
C GLY A 152 -3.67 17.02 4.94
N ARG A 153 -2.36 17.10 5.16
CA ARG A 153 -1.43 17.96 4.40
C ARG A 153 -0.28 17.10 3.88
N TYR A 154 -0.17 17.00 2.57
CA TYR A 154 0.78 16.13 1.90
C TYR A 154 1.50 16.89 0.80
N ARG A 155 2.81 16.73 0.72
CA ARG A 155 3.63 17.27 -0.37
C ARG A 155 4.27 16.10 -1.11
N LEU A 156 4.01 16.00 -2.41
CA LEU A 156 4.65 14.99 -3.25
C LEU A 156 6.13 15.34 -3.40
N LEU A 157 7.01 14.43 -3.00
CA LEU A 157 8.47 14.55 -3.16
C LEU A 157 8.96 13.79 -4.38
N GLY A 158 8.39 12.63 -4.67
CA GLY A 158 8.70 11.80 -5.82
C GLY A 158 7.69 10.69 -5.99
N GLU A 159 7.56 10.21 -7.20
CA GLU A 159 6.67 9.09 -7.54
C GLU A 159 7.31 8.22 -8.63
N THR A 160 6.76 7.03 -8.87
CA THR A 160 7.21 6.24 -10.01
C THR A 160 6.76 6.88 -11.31
N ARG A 161 7.65 6.90 -12.31
CA ARG A 161 7.35 7.39 -13.65
C ARG A 161 6.81 6.33 -14.60
N ASP A 162 6.83 5.08 -14.17
CA ASP A 162 6.40 3.93 -14.97
C ASP A 162 5.76 2.86 -14.08
N ASP A 163 6.27 1.62 -14.08
CA ASP A 163 5.74 0.55 -13.23
C ASP A 163 5.90 0.89 -11.72
N ALA A 164 4.87 0.65 -10.94
CA ALA A 164 5.00 0.64 -9.50
C ALA A 164 5.94 -0.50 -9.05
N VAL A 165 6.54 -0.36 -7.86
CA VAL A 165 7.47 -1.38 -7.34
C VAL A 165 6.80 -2.75 -7.22
N GLY A 166 5.57 -2.82 -6.68
CA GLY A 166 4.83 -4.08 -6.58
C GLY A 166 4.51 -4.67 -7.95
N GLU A 167 4.10 -3.86 -8.91
CA GLU A 167 3.88 -4.27 -10.29
C GLU A 167 5.15 -4.83 -10.95
N ALA A 168 6.30 -4.24 -10.67
CA ALA A 168 7.59 -4.74 -11.15
C ALA A 168 7.93 -6.11 -10.55
N PHE A 169 7.66 -6.33 -9.25
CA PHE A 169 7.78 -7.64 -8.63
C PHE A 169 6.87 -8.68 -9.27
N ASP A 170 5.61 -8.35 -9.55
CA ASP A 170 4.65 -9.26 -10.15
C ASP A 170 5.02 -9.61 -11.59
N LYS A 171 5.44 -8.62 -12.40
CA LYS A 171 5.89 -8.84 -13.78
C LYS A 171 7.15 -9.68 -13.86
N VAL A 172 8.13 -9.44 -12.96
CA VAL A 172 9.36 -10.27 -12.90
C VAL A 172 9.04 -11.65 -12.35
N GLY A 173 8.17 -11.77 -11.35
CA GLY A 173 7.68 -13.06 -10.85
C GLY A 173 7.04 -13.90 -11.95
N ALA A 174 6.16 -13.31 -12.76
CA ALA A 174 5.53 -13.97 -13.89
C ALA A 174 6.55 -14.38 -14.95
N LEU A 175 7.55 -13.53 -15.28
CA LEU A 175 8.63 -13.83 -16.21
C LEU A 175 9.46 -15.04 -15.75
N LEU A 176 9.72 -15.13 -14.43
CA LEU A 176 10.48 -16.22 -13.83
C LEU A 176 9.63 -17.48 -13.54
N GLY A 177 8.35 -17.49 -13.91
CA GLY A 177 7.45 -18.62 -13.69
C GLY A 177 7.03 -18.87 -12.25
N LEU A 178 7.03 -17.82 -11.41
CA LEU A 178 6.77 -17.91 -9.95
C LEU A 178 5.30 -17.76 -9.57
N GLY A 179 4.41 -17.46 -10.53
CA GLY A 179 3.00 -17.24 -10.28
C GLY A 179 2.69 -15.81 -9.79
N PHE A 180 1.50 -15.65 -9.21
CA PHE A 180 0.96 -14.40 -8.66
C PHE A 180 0.45 -14.62 -7.24
N PRO A 181 0.75 -13.71 -6.28
CA PRO A 181 1.59 -12.53 -6.40
C PRO A 181 3.09 -12.86 -6.47
N GLY A 182 3.83 -12.09 -7.29
CA GLY A 182 5.26 -12.32 -7.53
C GLY A 182 6.16 -11.91 -6.37
N GLY A 183 5.80 -10.85 -5.65
CA GLY A 183 6.61 -10.26 -4.56
C GLY A 183 7.04 -11.28 -3.50
N PRO A 184 6.13 -11.98 -2.83
CA PRO A 184 6.47 -12.99 -1.80
C PRO A 184 7.29 -14.16 -2.35
N ALA A 185 7.06 -14.55 -3.61
CA ALA A 185 7.79 -15.64 -4.25
C ALA A 185 9.24 -15.23 -4.56
N ILE A 186 9.44 -14.02 -5.09
CA ILE A 186 10.77 -13.45 -5.33
C ILE A 186 11.53 -13.30 -4.02
N GLU A 187 10.94 -12.75 -2.96
CA GLU A 187 11.59 -12.60 -1.65
C GLU A 187 12.10 -13.93 -1.09
N ARG A 188 11.25 -14.97 -1.14
CA ARG A 188 11.60 -16.30 -0.65
C ARG A 188 12.78 -16.92 -1.42
N LEU A 189 12.81 -16.79 -2.76
CA LEU A 189 13.89 -17.32 -3.57
C LEU A 189 15.15 -16.45 -3.49
N ALA A 190 15.02 -15.14 -3.41
CA ALA A 190 16.15 -14.22 -3.26
C ALA A 190 16.99 -14.52 -2.01
N ALA A 191 16.37 -15.02 -0.94
CA ALA A 191 17.09 -15.44 0.27
C ALA A 191 18.08 -16.60 0.02
N GLN A 192 17.92 -17.37 -1.07
CA GLN A 192 18.78 -18.48 -1.45
C GLN A 192 19.76 -18.10 -2.58
N GLY A 193 19.62 -16.90 -3.14
CA GLY A 193 20.41 -16.42 -4.26
C GLY A 193 21.77 -15.83 -3.85
N ASP A 194 22.75 -16.00 -4.70
CA ASP A 194 24.07 -15.37 -4.57
C ASP A 194 23.98 -13.90 -5.04
N PRO A 195 24.27 -12.90 -4.16
CA PRO A 195 24.21 -11.48 -4.49
C PRO A 195 25.28 -11.04 -5.52
N ALA A 196 26.35 -11.83 -5.73
CA ALA A 196 27.40 -11.54 -6.68
C ALA A 196 27.08 -12.03 -8.11
N ARG A 197 26.13 -12.97 -8.26
CA ARG A 197 25.85 -13.65 -9.52
C ARG A 197 25.27 -12.73 -10.59
N TRP A 198 24.27 -11.91 -10.23
CA TRP A 198 23.60 -10.98 -11.15
C TRP A 198 23.52 -9.58 -10.53
N ARG A 199 24.05 -8.59 -11.26
CA ARG A 199 23.94 -7.17 -10.87
C ARG A 199 23.13 -6.44 -11.91
N PHE A 200 21.94 -6.00 -11.51
CA PHE A 200 21.05 -5.22 -12.35
C PHE A 200 21.27 -3.72 -12.18
N PRO A 201 20.86 -2.87 -13.15
CA PRO A 201 20.94 -1.43 -13.03
C PRO A 201 20.09 -0.89 -11.87
N ARG A 202 20.45 0.31 -11.39
CA ARG A 202 19.69 1.10 -10.41
C ARG A 202 19.13 2.32 -11.13
N PRO A 203 17.95 2.21 -11.78
CA PRO A 203 17.40 3.32 -12.55
C PRO A 203 17.26 4.59 -11.71
N MET A 204 17.45 5.75 -12.32
CA MET A 204 17.41 7.07 -11.67
C MET A 204 18.34 7.23 -10.45
N LEU A 205 19.38 6.38 -10.35
CA LEU A 205 20.49 6.58 -9.43
C LEU A 205 21.78 6.67 -10.22
N HIS A 206 22.25 7.87 -10.45
CA HIS A 206 23.54 8.12 -11.09
C HIS A 206 24.35 9.15 -10.31
N GLY A 207 25.65 9.18 -10.53
CA GLY A 207 26.55 10.12 -9.88
C GLY A 207 26.24 11.56 -10.28
N GLY A 208 26.45 12.48 -9.34
CA GLY A 208 26.32 13.93 -9.60
C GLY A 208 24.91 14.49 -9.53
N GLN A 209 23.87 13.66 -9.26
CA GLN A 209 22.51 14.18 -9.04
C GLN A 209 22.47 15.16 -7.87
N GLN A 210 21.76 16.26 -8.06
CA GLN A 210 21.57 17.32 -7.06
C GLN A 210 20.08 17.43 -6.67
N PRO A 211 19.79 17.92 -5.44
CA PRO A 211 18.43 18.35 -5.08
C PRO A 211 17.90 19.33 -6.13
N GLY A 212 16.70 19.05 -6.65
CA GLY A 212 16.07 19.84 -7.73
C GLY A 212 16.17 19.20 -9.11
N ASP A 213 17.04 18.19 -9.30
CA ASP A 213 17.00 17.41 -10.54
C ASP A 213 15.65 16.68 -10.66
N PRO A 214 15.03 16.62 -11.86
CA PRO A 214 13.70 16.05 -12.03
C PRO A 214 13.56 14.59 -11.58
N ASP A 215 14.66 13.85 -11.55
CA ASP A 215 14.72 12.43 -11.16
C ASP A 215 15.39 12.22 -9.80
N TYR A 216 15.66 13.29 -9.02
CA TYR A 216 16.36 13.17 -7.73
C TYR A 216 15.63 12.26 -6.74
N LEU A 217 14.30 12.39 -6.64
CA LEU A 217 13.45 11.59 -5.76
C LEU A 217 12.50 10.65 -6.49
N ASP A 218 12.31 10.79 -7.79
CA ASP A 218 11.47 9.90 -8.59
C ASP A 218 12.08 8.51 -8.75
N LEU A 219 11.22 7.55 -9.02
CA LEU A 219 11.57 6.14 -9.23
C LEU A 219 11.21 5.70 -10.64
N SER A 220 11.88 4.64 -11.12
CA SER A 220 11.53 3.93 -12.36
C SER A 220 11.90 2.47 -12.22
N MET A 221 11.02 1.57 -12.65
CA MET A 221 11.25 0.12 -12.61
C MET A 221 11.30 -0.50 -14.01
N SER A 222 10.89 0.22 -15.05
CA SER A 222 10.82 -0.31 -16.43
C SER A 222 12.19 -0.70 -16.98
N GLY A 223 13.23 0.11 -16.74
CA GLY A 223 14.60 -0.20 -17.13
C GLY A 223 15.17 -1.42 -16.42
N LEU A 224 14.87 -1.57 -15.13
CA LEU A 224 15.27 -2.75 -14.35
C LEU A 224 14.58 -4.02 -14.86
N LYS A 225 13.27 -3.97 -15.09
CA LYS A 225 12.50 -5.08 -15.68
C LYS A 225 13.09 -5.50 -17.04
N THR A 226 13.36 -4.55 -17.92
CA THR A 226 13.95 -4.80 -19.24
C THR A 226 15.31 -5.49 -19.12
N ALA A 227 16.14 -5.09 -18.16
CA ALA A 227 17.42 -5.73 -17.91
C ALA A 227 17.25 -7.20 -17.49
N VAL A 228 16.29 -7.50 -16.60
CA VAL A 228 15.97 -8.90 -16.23
C VAL A 228 15.47 -9.71 -17.43
N VAL A 229 14.57 -9.17 -18.25
CA VAL A 229 14.07 -9.83 -19.47
C VAL A 229 15.22 -10.18 -20.40
N ASN A 230 16.13 -9.24 -20.66
CA ASN A 230 17.27 -9.48 -21.56
C ASN A 230 18.23 -10.52 -20.99
N THR A 231 18.45 -10.53 -19.67
CA THR A 231 19.28 -11.55 -19.01
C THR A 231 18.64 -12.94 -19.15
N VAL A 232 17.36 -13.07 -18.84
CA VAL A 232 16.62 -14.34 -18.93
C VAL A 232 16.66 -14.94 -20.35
N ARG A 233 16.59 -14.10 -21.39
CA ARG A 233 16.68 -14.56 -22.80
C ARG A 233 18.01 -15.23 -23.15
N GLY A 234 19.08 -14.88 -22.45
CA GLY A 234 20.43 -15.44 -22.66
C GLY A 234 20.76 -16.65 -21.78
N ILE A 235 19.85 -17.06 -20.88
CA ILE A 235 20.09 -18.15 -19.93
C ILE A 235 19.62 -19.49 -20.52
N GLY A 236 20.50 -20.49 -20.51
CA GLY A 236 20.16 -21.85 -20.96
C GLY A 236 19.37 -22.64 -19.92
N ASP A 237 19.70 -22.51 -18.63
CA ASP A 237 19.01 -23.19 -17.52
C ASP A 237 18.44 -22.13 -16.54
N LEU A 238 17.19 -21.75 -16.78
CA LEU A 238 16.52 -20.78 -15.95
C LEU A 238 16.27 -21.29 -14.53
N GLU A 239 16.06 -22.59 -14.35
CA GLU A 239 15.79 -23.18 -13.04
C GLU A 239 16.97 -22.99 -12.10
N ALA A 240 18.18 -23.28 -12.57
CA ALA A 240 19.41 -23.11 -11.81
C ALA A 240 19.70 -21.65 -11.46
N GLU A 241 19.32 -20.70 -12.32
CA GLU A 241 19.62 -19.27 -12.13
C GLU A 241 18.50 -18.50 -11.42
N ARG A 242 17.33 -19.09 -11.25
CA ARG A 242 16.12 -18.40 -10.78
C ARG A 242 16.30 -17.68 -9.43
N ALA A 243 16.90 -18.37 -8.45
CA ALA A 243 17.16 -17.78 -7.13
C ALA A 243 18.15 -16.60 -7.21
N HIS A 244 19.17 -16.70 -8.01
CA HIS A 244 20.18 -15.67 -8.23
C HIS A 244 19.59 -14.43 -8.93
N LEU A 245 18.72 -14.64 -9.93
CA LEU A 245 17.98 -13.57 -10.61
C LEU A 245 17.04 -12.85 -9.66
N CYS A 246 16.29 -13.59 -8.83
CA CYS A 246 15.42 -13.00 -7.79
C CYS A 246 16.23 -12.14 -6.83
N ARG A 247 17.41 -12.62 -6.40
CA ARG A 247 18.29 -11.88 -5.49
C ARG A 247 18.79 -10.59 -6.13
N GLY A 248 19.37 -10.65 -7.31
CA GLY A 248 19.88 -9.46 -7.99
C GLY A 248 18.80 -8.42 -8.30
N PHE A 249 17.59 -8.87 -8.70
CA PHE A 249 16.45 -7.99 -8.92
C PHE A 249 15.99 -7.32 -7.62
N GLN A 250 15.75 -8.09 -6.56
CA GLN A 250 15.32 -7.57 -5.27
C GLN A 250 16.33 -6.57 -4.70
N ASP A 251 17.63 -6.89 -4.74
CA ASP A 251 18.69 -5.99 -4.26
C ASP A 251 18.69 -4.66 -5.05
N ALA A 252 18.44 -4.72 -6.37
CA ALA A 252 18.37 -3.50 -7.18
C ALA A 252 17.18 -2.61 -6.80
N VAL A 253 16.01 -3.20 -6.58
CA VAL A 253 14.80 -2.45 -6.12
C VAL A 253 15.06 -1.84 -4.75
N ILE A 254 15.58 -2.64 -3.81
CA ILE A 254 15.84 -2.19 -2.43
C ILE A 254 16.84 -1.02 -2.42
N ASP A 255 17.93 -1.11 -3.19
CA ASP A 255 18.92 -0.04 -3.28
C ASP A 255 18.30 1.26 -3.80
N VAL A 256 17.48 1.19 -4.86
CA VAL A 256 16.82 2.38 -5.42
C VAL A 256 15.89 3.01 -4.38
N VAL A 257 14.98 2.22 -3.80
CA VAL A 257 14.00 2.71 -2.83
C VAL A 257 14.70 3.31 -1.60
N THR A 258 15.65 2.58 -1.02
CA THR A 258 16.36 3.02 0.20
C THR A 258 17.08 4.35 -0.03
N ARG A 259 17.82 4.49 -1.14
CA ARG A 259 18.54 5.75 -1.44
C ARG A 259 17.60 6.93 -1.67
N LYS A 260 16.45 6.72 -2.34
CA LYS A 260 15.46 7.79 -2.53
C LYS A 260 14.82 8.21 -1.20
N VAL A 261 14.56 7.27 -0.29
CA VAL A 261 14.05 7.56 1.06
C VAL A 261 15.10 8.35 1.89
N VAL A 262 16.34 7.92 1.90
CA VAL A 262 17.44 8.64 2.59
C VAL A 262 17.54 10.08 2.08
N ARG A 263 17.57 10.29 0.76
CA ARG A 263 17.58 11.63 0.15
C ARG A 263 16.36 12.48 0.56
N ALA A 264 15.16 11.87 0.66
CA ALA A 264 13.97 12.58 1.10
C ALA A 264 14.06 13.02 2.55
N VAL A 265 14.60 12.17 3.43
CA VAL A 265 14.87 12.50 4.84
C VAL A 265 15.86 13.65 4.95
N GLU A 266 17.00 13.56 4.27
CA GLU A 266 18.04 14.60 4.27
C GLU A 266 17.54 15.95 3.74
N LEU A 267 16.70 15.91 2.67
CA LEU A 267 16.14 17.12 2.05
C LEU A 267 15.11 17.84 2.93
N THR A 268 14.38 17.10 3.76
CA THR A 268 13.24 17.61 4.53
C THR A 268 13.51 17.75 6.01
N ASP A 269 14.65 17.26 6.48
CA ASP A 269 15.00 17.21 7.91
C ASP A 269 13.95 16.46 8.77
N ARG A 270 13.34 15.41 8.18
CA ARG A 270 12.40 14.55 8.91
C ARG A 270 13.15 13.40 9.59
N SER A 271 12.80 13.12 10.83
CA SER A 271 13.41 12.02 11.61
C SER A 271 12.58 10.74 11.62
N ARG A 272 11.43 10.73 10.95
CA ARG A 272 10.53 9.56 10.86
C ARG A 272 10.21 9.24 9.42
N VAL A 273 10.15 7.94 9.12
CA VAL A 273 9.66 7.40 7.85
C VAL A 273 8.53 6.43 8.16
N VAL A 274 7.37 6.64 7.57
CA VAL A 274 6.19 5.76 7.69
C VAL A 274 6.03 4.99 6.38
N LEU A 275 6.05 3.68 6.45
CA LEU A 275 5.92 2.77 5.33
C LEU A 275 4.48 2.25 5.24
N GLY A 276 3.88 2.27 4.03
CA GLY A 276 2.55 1.74 3.77
C GLY A 276 2.47 1.01 2.42
N GLY A 277 1.44 0.17 2.25
CA GLY A 277 1.21 -0.62 1.04
C GLY A 277 1.78 -2.03 1.11
N GLY A 278 1.30 -2.92 0.23
CA GLY A 278 1.60 -4.36 0.29
C GLY A 278 3.08 -4.72 0.21
N VAL A 279 3.90 -3.96 -0.53
CA VAL A 279 5.36 -4.19 -0.61
C VAL A 279 6.05 -3.91 0.73
N ALA A 280 5.41 -3.19 1.65
CA ALA A 280 5.88 -3.04 3.02
C ALA A 280 6.02 -4.38 3.77
N CYS A 281 5.44 -5.47 3.30
CA CYS A 281 5.65 -6.81 3.83
C CYS A 281 7.05 -7.37 3.55
N ASN A 282 7.78 -6.85 2.55
CA ASN A 282 9.11 -7.36 2.18
C ASN A 282 10.13 -7.11 3.31
N LYS A 283 10.60 -8.20 3.91
CA LYS A 283 11.49 -8.15 5.08
C LYS A 283 12.86 -7.59 4.75
N ALA A 284 13.38 -7.89 3.55
CA ALA A 284 14.68 -7.39 3.11
C ALA A 284 14.64 -5.87 2.89
N LEU A 285 13.56 -5.34 2.31
CA LEU A 285 13.33 -3.90 2.17
C LEU A 285 13.23 -3.21 3.54
N ARG A 286 12.46 -3.77 4.47
CA ARG A 286 12.36 -3.22 5.84
C ARG A 286 13.71 -3.17 6.54
N ALA A 287 14.47 -4.25 6.45
CA ALA A 287 15.79 -4.32 7.09
C ALA A 287 16.77 -3.29 6.50
N ALA A 288 16.79 -3.16 5.17
CA ALA A 288 17.65 -2.19 4.49
C ALA A 288 17.26 -0.74 4.82
N LEU A 289 15.97 -0.42 4.80
CA LEU A 289 15.46 0.90 5.19
C LEU A 289 15.79 1.22 6.65
N ALA A 290 15.54 0.29 7.57
CA ALA A 290 15.82 0.51 8.99
C ALA A 290 17.31 0.76 9.25
N ALA A 291 18.20 -0.02 8.61
CA ALA A 291 19.65 0.15 8.73
C ALA A 291 20.10 1.52 8.18
N ALA A 292 19.70 1.87 6.95
CA ALA A 292 20.11 3.12 6.33
C ALA A 292 19.56 4.36 7.06
N LEU A 293 18.35 4.29 7.58
CA LEU A 293 17.76 5.38 8.35
C LEU A 293 18.42 5.56 9.71
N ALA A 294 18.83 4.47 10.37
CA ALA A 294 19.56 4.54 11.64
C ALA A 294 20.91 5.25 11.48
N GLU A 295 21.61 5.08 10.35
CA GLU A 295 22.88 5.76 10.06
C GLU A 295 22.74 7.29 10.01
N ILE A 296 21.56 7.80 9.65
CA ILE A 296 21.26 9.25 9.58
C ILE A 296 20.37 9.75 10.73
N GLY A 297 20.20 8.94 11.78
CA GLY A 297 19.42 9.32 12.97
C GLY A 297 17.90 9.36 12.77
N ALA A 298 17.37 8.71 11.73
CA ALA A 298 15.96 8.60 11.47
C ALA A 298 15.40 7.20 11.83
N THR A 299 14.09 7.11 12.02
CA THR A 299 13.40 5.87 12.44
C THR A 299 12.38 5.43 11.40
N LEU A 300 12.35 4.12 11.10
CA LEU A 300 11.34 3.49 10.28
C LEU A 300 10.17 3.03 11.14
N HIS A 301 8.96 3.45 10.78
CA HIS A 301 7.68 2.94 11.27
C HIS A 301 7.02 2.13 10.16
N ALA A 302 6.84 0.83 10.38
CA ALA A 302 6.28 -0.07 9.38
C ALA A 302 5.14 -0.89 9.99
N PRO A 303 4.00 -1.03 9.28
CA PRO A 303 2.85 -1.76 9.81
C PRO A 303 3.14 -3.26 9.90
N SER A 304 2.39 -3.98 10.72
CA SER A 304 2.42 -5.44 10.71
C SER A 304 2.00 -5.98 9.33
N PRO A 305 2.36 -7.20 8.97
CA PRO A 305 1.92 -7.78 7.69
C PRO A 305 0.41 -7.75 7.49
N ARG A 306 -0.37 -7.87 8.57
CA ARG A 306 -1.83 -7.84 8.54
C ARG A 306 -2.40 -6.47 8.10
N ILE A 307 -1.73 -5.37 8.45
CA ILE A 307 -2.17 -4.00 8.16
C ILE A 307 -1.44 -3.42 6.93
N SER A 308 -0.41 -4.11 6.44
CA SER A 308 0.37 -3.65 5.26
C SER A 308 -0.39 -3.83 3.94
N THR A 309 -1.12 -4.94 3.77
CA THR A 309 -1.95 -5.20 2.58
C THR A 309 -3.24 -4.39 2.65
N ASP A 310 -4.02 -4.40 1.57
CA ASP A 310 -5.30 -3.70 1.52
C ASP A 310 -6.25 -4.23 2.60
N ASN A 311 -6.74 -3.33 3.44
CA ASN A 311 -7.57 -3.69 4.58
C ASN A 311 -8.49 -2.53 5.01
N ALA A 312 -9.60 -2.87 5.65
CA ALA A 312 -10.57 -1.89 6.10
C ALA A 312 -10.18 -1.17 7.42
N ALA A 313 -9.19 -1.68 8.17
CA ALA A 313 -8.74 -1.01 9.39
C ALA A 313 -8.10 0.35 9.07
N MET A 314 -7.29 0.42 8.00
CA MET A 314 -6.70 1.65 7.50
C MET A 314 -7.77 2.66 7.05
N ILE A 315 -8.86 2.16 6.46
CA ILE A 315 -9.99 2.98 5.99
C ILE A 315 -10.81 3.49 7.18
N ALA A 316 -11.10 2.63 8.17
CA ALA A 316 -11.77 3.05 9.40
C ALA A 316 -10.98 4.11 10.16
N ARG A 317 -9.65 3.96 10.26
CA ARG A 317 -8.79 4.94 10.93
C ARG A 317 -8.74 6.29 10.19
N ALA A 318 -8.57 6.26 8.87
CA ALA A 318 -8.61 7.47 8.05
C ALA A 318 -10.02 8.13 8.09
N GLY A 319 -11.08 7.32 8.06
CA GLY A 319 -12.46 7.78 8.21
C GLY A 319 -12.72 8.47 9.55
N LEU A 320 -12.14 7.95 10.66
CA LEU A 320 -12.20 8.60 11.96
C LEU A 320 -11.55 9.99 11.92
N PHE A 321 -10.43 10.15 11.24
CA PHE A 321 -9.79 11.46 11.04
C PHE A 321 -10.68 12.38 10.19
N ARG A 322 -11.31 11.87 9.14
CA ARG A 322 -12.17 12.62 8.22
C ARG A 322 -13.63 12.70 8.64
N ALA A 323 -13.97 12.37 9.89
CA ALA A 323 -15.34 12.35 10.38
C ALA A 323 -16.11 13.68 10.16
N ALA A 324 -15.40 14.82 10.19
CA ALA A 324 -15.99 16.13 9.91
C ALA A 324 -16.45 16.30 8.43
N GLU A 325 -16.04 15.42 7.53
CA GLU A 325 -16.44 15.39 6.12
C GLU A 325 -17.65 14.48 5.86
N ALA A 326 -18.13 13.78 6.89
CA ALA A 326 -19.28 12.91 6.79
C ALA A 326 -20.53 13.65 6.32
N GLY A 327 -21.33 12.99 5.49
CA GLY A 327 -22.52 13.59 4.86
C GLY A 327 -22.24 14.29 3.52
N ARG A 328 -20.99 14.44 3.10
CA ARG A 328 -20.67 14.81 1.71
C ARG A 328 -21.02 13.66 0.77
N ALA A 329 -21.26 13.98 -0.52
CA ALA A 329 -21.47 12.95 -1.54
C ALA A 329 -20.23 12.04 -1.62
N VAL A 330 -20.46 10.73 -1.61
CA VAL A 330 -19.42 9.71 -1.75
C VAL A 330 -19.68 8.94 -3.02
N ASP A 331 -18.76 8.96 -3.96
CA ASP A 331 -18.86 8.21 -5.20
C ASP A 331 -17.58 7.38 -5.44
N ALA A 332 -17.71 6.34 -6.28
CA ALA A 332 -16.61 5.48 -6.65
C ALA A 332 -15.80 6.15 -7.77
N GLU A 333 -14.55 6.50 -7.49
CA GLU A 333 -13.67 7.20 -8.42
C GLU A 333 -12.37 6.42 -8.63
N ALA A 334 -12.23 5.79 -9.82
CA ALA A 334 -11.05 4.99 -10.14
C ALA A 334 -9.73 5.79 -10.05
N ARG A 335 -9.78 7.10 -10.23
CA ARG A 335 -8.64 8.03 -10.19
C ARG A 335 -8.93 9.20 -9.24
N LEU A 336 -9.40 8.87 -8.05
CA LEU A 336 -9.63 9.88 -7.01
C LEU A 336 -8.32 10.64 -6.73
N PRO A 337 -8.30 11.98 -6.83
CA PRO A 337 -7.13 12.78 -6.49
C PRO A 337 -6.78 12.63 -5.00
N PHE A 338 -5.49 12.55 -4.70
CA PHE A 338 -5.03 12.45 -3.32
C PHE A 338 -5.40 13.75 -2.56
N PRO A 339 -6.19 13.67 -1.47
CA PRO A 339 -6.72 14.84 -0.80
C PRO A 339 -5.60 15.65 -0.10
N GLY A 340 -5.58 16.95 -0.33
CA GLY A 340 -4.57 17.82 0.29
C GLY A 340 -3.14 17.62 -0.24
N LEU A 341 -2.97 16.99 -1.42
CA LEU A 341 -1.67 16.80 -2.05
C LEU A 341 -1.23 18.07 -2.79
N GLU A 342 -0.11 18.61 -2.36
CA GLU A 342 0.61 19.68 -3.05
C GLU A 342 1.67 19.03 -3.97
N ARG A 343 1.68 19.39 -5.25
CA ARG A 343 2.72 19.03 -6.21
C ARG A 343 3.68 20.21 -6.33
N SER A 344 4.95 20.00 -5.99
CA SER A 344 6.03 21.00 -6.10
C SER A 344 6.46 21.21 -7.55
#